data_489b4431b3beb0bfe66b7e4a4c8565fb
#
_entry.id   489b4431b3beb0bfe66b7e4a4c8565fb
#
_cell.length_a   1.000
_cell.length_b   1.000
_cell.length_c   1.000
_cell.angle_alpha   90.00
_cell.angle_beta   90.00
_cell.angle_gamma   90.00
#
_symmetry.space_group_name_H-M   'P 1'
#
loop_
_entity.id
_entity.type
_entity.pdbx_description
1 polymer ?
#
loop_
_entity_poly.entity_id
_entity_poly.type
_entity_poly.pdbx_seq_one_letter_code
_entity_poly.pdbx_strand_id
1 'polypeptide(L)'
;MTDDTLFGPGFFSLDEDNLSQKRKLQLREGELREVTVLFADIKGFTNLSSRLDPEVIHARMDELLKVFSRCVTFYGGFVDKYIGDAIMALFGAKKASEQDTERAIRAGLKMLEQLQLYNHNLRQMPGYE
;
A
#
# COMPACT_ATOMS: atom_id res chain seq x y z
N MET A 1 12.25 8.44 -8.65
CA MET A 1 11.48 7.91 -9.80
C MET A 1 11.20 6.44 -9.60
N THR A 2 9.96 6.05 -9.64
CA THR A 2 9.57 4.66 -9.40
C THR A 2 9.71 3.88 -10.70
N ASP A 3 10.34 2.71 -10.63
CA ASP A 3 10.53 1.86 -11.81
C ASP A 3 9.32 0.95 -11.99
N ASP A 4 8.54 1.21 -13.05
CA ASP A 4 7.35 0.42 -13.39
C ASP A 4 7.67 -1.06 -13.61
N THR A 5 8.90 -1.41 -13.95
CA THR A 5 9.29 -2.81 -14.19
C THR A 5 9.23 -3.64 -12.91
N LEU A 6 9.30 -3.01 -11.72
CA LEU A 6 9.23 -3.71 -10.44
C LEU A 6 7.82 -4.17 -10.10
N PHE A 7 6.78 -3.49 -10.58
CA PHE A 7 5.41 -3.68 -10.14
C PHE A 7 4.42 -4.03 -11.25
N GLY A 8 4.84 -3.93 -12.50
CA GLY A 8 3.99 -4.15 -13.66
C GLY A 8 3.42 -2.85 -14.24
N PRO A 9 2.96 -2.88 -15.49
CA PRO A 9 2.51 -1.67 -16.19
C PRO A 9 1.19 -1.14 -15.62
N GLY A 10 1.07 0.18 -15.55
CA GLY A 10 -0.16 0.87 -15.15
C GLY A 10 -0.49 0.82 -13.67
N PHE A 11 0.32 0.16 -12.86
CA PHE A 11 0.02 0.02 -11.44
C PHE A 11 0.00 1.36 -10.69
N PHE A 12 0.83 2.30 -11.11
CA PHE A 12 0.99 3.59 -10.45
C PHE A 12 -0.04 4.65 -10.83
N SER A 13 -1.04 4.31 -11.63
CA SER A 13 -2.06 5.26 -12.08
C SER A 13 -3.18 5.51 -11.05
N LEU A 14 -3.17 4.83 -9.90
CA LEU A 14 -4.29 4.83 -8.96
C LEU A 14 -4.17 5.81 -7.78
N ASP A 15 -3.05 6.55 -7.66
CA ASP A 15 -2.81 7.45 -6.53
C ASP A 15 -3.82 8.59 -6.42
N GLU A 16 -4.23 9.15 -7.55
CA GLU A 16 -5.19 10.25 -7.58
C GLU A 16 -6.54 9.85 -7.01
N ASP A 17 -6.94 8.60 -7.21
CA ASP A 17 -8.20 8.08 -6.69
C ASP A 17 -8.21 8.06 -5.16
N ASN A 18 -7.09 7.69 -4.54
CA ASN A 18 -7.01 7.68 -3.09
C ASN A 18 -7.14 9.08 -2.49
N LEU A 19 -6.49 10.07 -3.08
CA LEU A 19 -6.57 11.46 -2.62
C LEU A 19 -7.99 12.01 -2.78
N SER A 20 -8.63 11.71 -3.91
CA SER A 20 -10.01 12.14 -4.15
C SER A 20 -10.97 11.56 -3.13
N GLN A 21 -10.83 10.29 -2.78
CA GLN A 21 -11.65 9.62 -1.79
C GLN A 21 -11.45 10.22 -0.40
N LYS A 22 -10.20 10.51 -0.03
CA LYS A 22 -9.88 11.11 1.26
C LYS A 22 -10.49 12.51 1.40
N ARG A 23 -10.47 13.32 0.34
CA ARG A 23 -11.10 14.64 0.33
C ARG A 23 -12.61 14.54 0.53
N LYS A 24 -13.26 13.59 -0.13
CA LYS A 24 -14.70 13.35 0.01
C LYS A 24 -15.08 12.97 1.43
N LEU A 25 -14.23 12.20 2.12
CA LEU A 25 -14.45 11.84 3.50
C LEU A 25 -14.31 13.01 4.46
N GLN A 26 -13.36 13.92 4.21
CA GLN A 26 -13.18 15.13 5.02
C GLN A 26 -14.41 16.03 5.00
N LEU A 27 -15.16 16.04 3.89
CA LEU A 27 -16.40 16.81 3.77
C LEU A 27 -17.54 16.24 4.60
N ARG A 28 -17.37 15.06 5.17
CA ARG A 28 -18.38 14.35 5.97
C ARG A 28 -17.93 14.13 7.41
N GLU A 29 -17.16 15.06 7.95
CA GLU A 29 -16.74 14.99 9.34
C GLU A 29 -17.93 14.86 10.28
N GLY A 30 -17.78 14.02 11.31
CA GLY A 30 -18.81 13.80 12.32
C GLY A 30 -19.77 12.67 12.02
N GLU A 31 -19.73 12.06 10.82
CA GLU A 31 -20.53 10.89 10.53
C GLU A 31 -19.89 9.63 11.10
N LEU A 32 -20.70 8.80 11.77
CA LEU A 32 -20.27 7.47 12.22
C LEU A 32 -20.56 6.46 11.11
N ARG A 33 -19.56 5.65 10.79
CA ARG A 33 -19.68 4.59 9.79
C ARG A 33 -18.99 3.34 10.25
N GLU A 34 -19.58 2.22 9.87
CA GLU A 34 -18.94 0.93 10.02
C GLU A 34 -17.92 0.76 8.91
N VAL A 35 -16.67 0.51 9.28
CA VAL A 35 -15.59 0.35 8.31
C VAL A 35 -14.81 -0.93 8.60
N THR A 36 -14.20 -1.48 7.55
CA THR A 36 -13.21 -2.54 7.69
C THR A 36 -11.83 -1.88 7.67
N VAL A 37 -11.01 -2.17 8.66
CA VAL A 37 -9.66 -1.61 8.78
C VAL A 37 -8.66 -2.68 8.36
N LEU A 38 -7.75 -2.31 7.47
CA LEU A 38 -6.65 -3.15 7.05
C LEU A 38 -5.34 -2.52 7.53
N PHE A 39 -4.58 -3.27 8.31
CA PHE A 39 -3.22 -2.90 8.67
C PHE A 39 -2.23 -3.78 7.94
N ALA A 40 -1.21 -3.18 7.35
CA ALA A 40 -0.10 -3.91 6.76
C ALA A 40 1.20 -3.30 7.26
N ASP A 41 2.07 -4.13 7.81
CA ASP A 41 3.36 -3.72 8.35
C ASP A 41 4.48 -4.44 7.61
N ILE A 42 5.51 -3.70 7.23
CA ILE A 42 6.65 -4.26 6.50
C ILE A 42 7.66 -4.80 7.51
N LYS A 43 7.97 -6.08 7.37
CA LYS A 43 8.96 -6.75 8.21
C LYS A 43 10.16 -7.22 7.40
N GLY A 44 11.26 -7.48 8.08
CA GLY A 44 12.48 -7.97 7.44
C GLY A 44 13.42 -6.90 6.94
N PHE A 45 13.08 -5.62 7.06
CA PHE A 45 13.98 -4.54 6.68
C PHE A 45 15.21 -4.45 7.57
N THR A 46 15.15 -4.99 8.78
CA THR A 46 16.30 -5.03 9.69
C THR A 46 17.48 -5.78 9.09
N ASN A 47 17.23 -6.88 8.39
CA ASN A 47 18.27 -7.66 7.73
C ASN A 47 18.84 -6.90 6.52
N LEU A 48 17.99 -6.19 5.79
CA LEU A 48 18.41 -5.35 4.67
C LEU A 48 19.20 -4.14 5.17
N SER A 49 18.81 -3.55 6.31
CA SER A 49 19.45 -2.37 6.84
C SER A 49 20.90 -2.62 7.29
N SER A 50 21.28 -3.87 7.54
CA SER A 50 22.67 -4.22 7.85
C SER A 50 23.56 -4.25 6.59
N ARG A 51 22.99 -4.25 5.40
CA ARG A 51 23.70 -4.39 4.12
C ARG A 51 23.66 -3.15 3.24
N LEU A 52 22.67 -2.31 3.43
CA LEU A 52 22.41 -1.17 2.54
C LEU A 52 22.48 0.13 3.29
N ASP A 53 22.77 1.22 2.58
CA ASP A 53 22.73 2.55 3.15
C ASP A 53 21.31 2.91 3.59
N PRO A 54 21.17 3.67 4.71
CA PRO A 54 19.85 4.07 5.20
C PRO A 54 18.98 4.79 4.16
N GLU A 55 19.58 5.57 3.28
CA GLU A 55 18.86 6.26 2.22
C GLU A 55 18.25 5.29 1.20
N VAL A 56 18.99 4.23 0.87
CA VAL A 56 18.51 3.19 -0.06
C VAL A 56 17.35 2.43 0.56
N ILE A 57 17.46 2.09 1.84
CA ILE A 57 16.41 1.39 2.58
C ILE A 57 15.14 2.23 2.64
N HIS A 58 15.29 3.51 2.93
CA HIS A 58 14.17 4.44 3.00
C HIS A 58 13.46 4.54 1.64
N ALA A 59 14.23 4.62 0.56
CA ALA A 59 13.67 4.65 -0.79
C ALA A 59 12.91 3.38 -1.13
N ARG A 60 13.43 2.20 -0.76
CA ARG A 60 12.75 0.92 -0.98
C ARG A 60 11.49 0.79 -0.16
N MET A 61 11.51 1.27 1.09
CA MET A 61 10.33 1.33 1.94
C MET A 61 9.23 2.19 1.31
N ASP A 62 9.59 3.38 0.84
CA ASP A 62 8.64 4.28 0.18
C ASP A 62 8.01 3.63 -1.06
N GLU A 63 8.80 2.92 -1.87
CA GLU A 63 8.29 2.19 -3.03
C GLU A 63 7.24 1.15 -2.61
N LEU A 64 7.52 0.37 -1.58
CA LEU A 64 6.60 -0.66 -1.10
C LEU A 64 5.33 -0.06 -0.53
N LEU A 65 5.44 1.01 0.24
CA LEU A 65 4.26 1.69 0.79
C LEU A 65 3.37 2.26 -0.32
N LYS A 66 3.96 2.76 -1.39
CA LYS A 66 3.21 3.20 -2.56
C LYS A 66 2.49 2.04 -3.24
N VAL A 67 3.14 0.90 -3.37
CA VAL A 67 2.53 -0.31 -3.94
C VAL A 67 1.34 -0.74 -3.09
N PHE A 68 1.49 -0.75 -1.77
CA PHE A 68 0.42 -1.12 -0.86
C PHE A 68 -0.76 -0.14 -0.95
N SER A 69 -0.47 1.15 -1.07
CA SER A 69 -1.49 2.16 -1.29
C SER A 69 -2.31 1.88 -2.56
N ARG A 70 -1.66 1.48 -3.62
CA ARG A 70 -2.33 1.14 -4.88
C ARG A 70 -3.17 -0.11 -4.77
N CYS A 71 -2.71 -1.10 -4.02
CA CYS A 71 -3.52 -2.30 -3.75
C CYS A 71 -4.83 -1.92 -3.04
N VAL A 72 -4.73 -1.04 -2.05
CA VAL A 72 -5.90 -0.52 -1.33
C VAL A 72 -6.87 0.16 -2.28
N THR A 73 -6.39 1.09 -3.07
CA THR A 73 -7.21 1.87 -4.00
C THR A 73 -7.83 0.99 -5.07
N PHE A 74 -7.10 0.02 -5.57
CA PHE A 74 -7.59 -0.92 -6.58
C PHE A 74 -8.85 -1.65 -6.12
N TYR A 75 -8.92 -2.00 -4.84
CA TYR A 75 -10.07 -2.70 -4.27
C TYR A 75 -11.08 -1.77 -3.60
N GLY A 76 -11.01 -0.48 -3.87
CA GLY A 76 -12.02 0.47 -3.44
C GLY A 76 -11.88 0.99 -2.02
N GLY A 77 -10.73 0.76 -1.38
CA GLY A 77 -10.40 1.36 -0.11
C GLY A 77 -9.64 2.66 -0.27
N PHE A 78 -9.25 3.26 0.85
CA PHE A 78 -8.31 4.37 0.83
C PHE A 78 -7.37 4.29 2.02
N VAL A 79 -6.19 4.86 1.86
CA VAL A 79 -5.19 4.89 2.92
C VAL A 79 -5.52 6.05 3.86
N ASP A 80 -5.76 5.72 5.13
CA ASP A 80 -6.02 6.71 6.15
C ASP A 80 -4.73 7.38 6.61
N LYS A 81 -3.74 6.57 6.92
CA LYS A 81 -2.44 7.08 7.39
C LYS A 81 -1.34 6.04 7.25
N TYR A 82 -0.11 6.53 7.30
CA TYR A 82 1.08 5.72 7.47
C TYR A 82 1.55 5.85 8.92
N ILE A 83 1.87 4.72 9.55
CA ILE A 83 2.33 4.68 10.93
C ILE A 83 3.69 3.98 10.93
N GLY A 84 4.79 4.77 10.88
CA GLY A 84 6.13 4.23 10.68
C GLY A 84 6.21 3.43 9.38
N ASP A 85 6.47 2.14 9.48
CA ASP A 85 6.59 1.22 8.34
C ASP A 85 5.27 0.51 8.03
N ALA A 86 4.18 0.96 8.61
CA ALA A 86 2.87 0.36 8.45
C ALA A 86 1.93 1.28 7.70
N ILE A 87 0.95 0.68 7.04
CA ILE A 87 -0.12 1.39 6.35
C ILE A 87 -1.45 1.01 7.00
N MET A 88 -2.28 1.99 7.27
CA MET A 88 -3.64 1.78 7.74
C MET A 88 -4.61 2.20 6.66
N ALA A 89 -5.46 1.29 6.23
CA ALA A 89 -6.42 1.52 5.16
C ALA A 89 -7.84 1.24 5.63
N LEU A 90 -8.80 1.95 5.05
CA LEU A 90 -10.20 1.83 5.39
C LEU A 90 -11.02 1.41 4.16
N PHE A 91 -11.95 0.48 4.38
CA PHE A 91 -12.91 0.05 3.38
C PHE A 91 -14.31 0.29 3.92
N GLY A 92 -15.15 0.97 3.16
CA GLY A 92 -16.50 1.33 3.58
C GLY A 92 -16.64 2.70 4.21
N ALA A 93 -15.57 3.48 4.28
CA ALA A 93 -15.60 4.79 4.93
C ALA A 93 -16.46 5.81 4.18
N LYS A 94 -16.52 5.72 2.85
CA LYS A 94 -17.38 6.57 2.04
C LYS A 94 -18.82 6.05 2.04
N LYS A 95 -18.98 4.75 1.87
CA LYS A 95 -20.28 4.08 1.88
C LYS A 95 -20.04 2.63 2.29
N ALA A 96 -20.65 2.22 3.39
CA ALA A 96 -20.54 0.86 3.89
C ALA A 96 -21.18 -0.12 2.89
N SER A 97 -20.57 -1.29 2.73
CA SER A 97 -21.00 -2.33 1.84
C SER A 97 -20.75 -3.70 2.49
N GLU A 98 -21.59 -4.67 2.16
CA GLU A 98 -21.38 -6.06 2.61
C GLU A 98 -20.07 -6.65 2.08
N GLN A 99 -19.50 -6.07 1.04
CA GLN A 99 -18.27 -6.54 0.40
C GLN A 99 -17.01 -5.87 0.92
N ASP A 100 -17.12 -4.97 1.89
CA ASP A 100 -15.96 -4.23 2.39
C ASP A 100 -14.88 -5.13 2.96
N THR A 101 -15.27 -6.13 3.77
CA THR A 101 -14.32 -7.07 4.35
C THR A 101 -13.64 -7.92 3.29
N GLU A 102 -14.40 -8.40 2.30
CA GLU A 102 -13.84 -9.16 1.19
C GLU A 102 -12.84 -8.32 0.38
N ARG A 103 -13.18 -7.08 0.10
CA ARG A 103 -12.26 -6.18 -0.63
C ARG A 103 -10.99 -5.92 0.15
N ALA A 104 -11.09 -5.75 1.46
CA ALA A 104 -9.91 -5.58 2.32
C ALA A 104 -9.01 -6.82 2.28
N ILE A 105 -9.59 -8.01 2.35
CA ILE A 105 -8.85 -9.27 2.25
C ILE A 105 -8.17 -9.38 0.89
N ARG A 106 -8.87 -9.07 -0.19
CA ARG A 106 -8.30 -9.10 -1.54
C ARG A 106 -7.15 -8.10 -1.68
N ALA A 107 -7.28 -6.91 -1.11
CA ALA A 107 -6.20 -5.93 -1.08
C ALA A 107 -4.97 -6.46 -0.37
N GLY A 108 -5.15 -7.09 0.79
CA GLY A 108 -4.06 -7.72 1.54
C GLY A 108 -3.37 -8.82 0.77
N LEU A 109 -4.15 -9.69 0.10
CA LEU A 109 -3.59 -10.75 -0.75
C LEU A 109 -2.83 -10.16 -1.94
N LYS A 110 -3.33 -9.09 -2.52
CA LYS A 110 -2.66 -8.39 -3.62
C LYS A 110 -1.33 -7.78 -3.14
N MET A 111 -1.31 -7.23 -1.93
CA MET A 111 -0.06 -6.73 -1.33
C MET A 111 0.99 -7.84 -1.23
N LEU A 112 0.60 -9.02 -0.76
CA LEU A 112 1.52 -10.15 -0.66
C LEU A 112 2.03 -10.59 -2.03
N GLU A 113 1.16 -10.64 -3.03
CA GLU A 113 1.52 -10.96 -4.40
C GLU A 113 2.52 -9.95 -4.96
N GLN A 114 2.25 -8.66 -4.78
CA GLN A 114 3.13 -7.60 -5.25
C GLN A 114 4.47 -7.58 -4.50
N LEU A 115 4.47 -7.92 -3.22
CA LEU A 115 5.70 -8.04 -2.45
C LEU A 115 6.59 -9.15 -2.98
N GLN A 116 6.00 -10.30 -3.34
CA GLN A 116 6.74 -11.40 -3.93
C GLN A 116 7.36 -11.00 -5.28
N LEU A 117 6.59 -10.30 -6.11
CA LEU A 117 7.08 -9.80 -7.39
C LEU A 117 8.21 -8.78 -7.19
N TYR A 118 8.04 -7.87 -6.26
CA TYR A 118 9.05 -6.88 -5.92
C TYR A 118 10.35 -7.55 -5.48
N ASN A 119 10.27 -8.50 -4.57
CA ASN A 119 11.44 -9.22 -4.06
C ASN A 119 12.14 -9.99 -5.17
N HIS A 120 11.37 -10.65 -6.05
CA HIS A 120 11.94 -11.38 -7.19
C HIS A 120 12.69 -10.43 -8.11
N ASN A 121 12.08 -9.32 -8.51
CA ASN A 121 12.69 -8.35 -9.40
C ASN A 121 13.90 -7.66 -8.76
N LEU A 122 13.82 -7.38 -7.47
CA LEU A 122 14.92 -6.76 -6.73
C LEU A 122 16.17 -7.66 -6.70
N ARG A 123 15.99 -8.97 -6.54
CA ARG A 123 17.09 -9.92 -6.52
C ARG A 123 17.82 -10.03 -7.86
N GLN A 124 17.18 -9.62 -8.96
CA GLN A 124 17.80 -9.57 -10.27
C GLN A 124 18.69 -8.33 -10.44
N MET A 125 18.61 -7.39 -9.54
CA MET A 125 19.39 -6.15 -9.60
C MET A 125 20.74 -6.34 -8.89
N PRO A 126 21.84 -5.76 -9.44
CA PRO A 126 23.15 -5.83 -8.78
C PRO A 126 23.11 -5.26 -7.36
N GLY A 127 23.72 -5.99 -6.42
CA GLY A 127 23.80 -5.57 -5.02
C GLY A 127 22.68 -6.10 -4.13
N TYR A 128 21.71 -6.80 -4.69
CA TYR A 128 20.55 -7.32 -3.94
C TYR A 128 20.43 -8.84 -3.99
N GLU A 129 21.46 -9.52 -4.44
CA GLU A 129 21.47 -10.98 -4.49
C GLU A 129 21.42 -11.64 -3.11
#